data_5cc404a783694a0aada5df307ed6e6ab
#
_entry.id   5cc404a783694a0aada5df307ed6e6ab
#
_cell.length_a   1.000
_cell.length_b   1.000
_cell.length_c   1.000
_cell.angle_alpha   90.00
_cell.angle_beta   90.00
_cell.angle_gamma   90.00
#
_symmetry.space_group_name_H-M   'P 1'
#
loop_
_entity.id
_entity.type
_entity.pdbx_description
1 polymer ?
#
loop_
_entity_poly.entity_id
_entity_poly.type
_entity_poly.pdbx_seq_one_letter_code
_entity_poly.pdbx_strand_id
1 'polypeptide(L)'
;MVTKIWVRLRLGFQLWLVRLLQKITIYPRSVFYIGGSEALPPPLSSEEESYLLERLKTGDRAVRGLLIEHNLRLVVYIARKFENTGVGIEDLVSIGTIGLIKAVNTFDPDKKIKLATYASRCIEN
;
A
#
# COMPACT_ATOMS: atom_id res chain seq x y z
N MET A 1 -28.29 10.58 9.63
CA MET A 1 -28.64 9.67 8.53
C MET A 1 -27.52 9.53 7.50
N VAL A 2 -26.89 10.62 7.08
CA VAL A 2 -25.76 10.63 6.15
C VAL A 2 -24.52 9.93 6.75
N THR A 3 -24.28 10.08 8.05
CA THR A 3 -23.15 9.46 8.74
C THR A 3 -23.20 7.94 8.79
N LYS A 4 -24.38 7.33 8.87
CA LYS A 4 -24.54 5.86 8.89
C LYS A 4 -24.27 5.23 7.52
N ILE A 5 -24.63 5.92 6.44
CA ILE A 5 -24.37 5.47 5.07
C ILE A 5 -22.86 5.56 4.76
N TRP A 6 -22.22 6.63 5.20
CA TRP A 6 -20.78 6.80 5.05
C TRP A 6 -19.99 5.74 5.83
N VAL A 7 -20.41 5.44 7.07
CA VAL A 7 -19.77 4.39 7.88
C VAL A 7 -19.96 3.01 7.25
N ARG A 8 -21.15 2.72 6.71
CA ARG A 8 -21.42 1.45 6.00
C ARG A 8 -20.60 1.32 4.72
N LEU A 9 -20.50 2.39 3.93
CA LEU A 9 -19.68 2.42 2.72
C LEU A 9 -18.19 2.26 3.06
N ARG A 10 -17.75 2.89 4.14
CA ARG A 10 -16.37 2.78 4.61
C ARG A 10 -16.05 1.38 5.12
N LEU A 11 -16.95 0.78 5.89
CA LEU A 11 -16.81 -0.61 6.36
C LEU A 11 -16.90 -1.60 5.20
N GLY A 12 -17.80 -1.41 4.27
CA GLY A 12 -17.92 -2.22 3.07
C GLY A 12 -16.66 -2.15 2.20
N PHE A 13 -16.10 -0.96 2.06
CA PHE A 13 -14.87 -0.74 1.33
C PHE A 13 -13.66 -1.38 2.02
N GLN A 14 -13.59 -1.26 3.35
CA GLN A 14 -12.53 -1.90 4.15
C GLN A 14 -12.61 -3.43 4.05
N LEU A 15 -13.81 -4.00 4.15
CA LEU A 15 -14.03 -5.43 3.99
C LEU A 15 -13.70 -5.90 2.58
N TRP A 16 -14.07 -5.12 1.57
CA TRP A 16 -13.73 -5.41 0.19
C TRP A 16 -12.21 -5.38 -0.01
N LEU A 17 -11.54 -4.39 0.59
CA LEU A 17 -10.10 -4.27 0.54
C LEU A 17 -9.40 -5.45 1.23
N VAL A 18 -9.88 -5.85 2.42
CA VAL A 18 -9.36 -7.03 3.12
C VAL A 18 -9.54 -8.28 2.27
N ARG A 19 -10.69 -8.45 1.63
CA ARG A 19 -10.93 -9.56 0.71
C ARG A 19 -10.04 -9.50 -0.52
N LEU A 20 -9.81 -8.32 -1.05
CA LEU A 20 -8.91 -8.10 -2.17
C LEU A 20 -7.47 -8.44 -1.77
N LEU A 21 -7.03 -8.00 -0.61
CA LEU A 21 -5.72 -8.32 -0.05
C LEU A 21 -5.57 -9.82 0.21
N GLN A 22 -6.62 -10.50 0.65
CA GLN A 22 -6.64 -11.96 0.81
C GLN A 22 -6.57 -12.69 -0.53
N LYS A 23 -7.17 -12.14 -1.58
CA LYS A 23 -7.09 -12.71 -2.94
C LYS A 23 -5.78 -12.41 -3.65
N ILE A 24 -5.16 -11.28 -3.34
CA ILE A 24 -3.85 -10.92 -3.88
C ILE A 24 -2.76 -11.77 -3.26
N THR A 25 -3.13 -12.66 -2.39
CA THR A 25 -2.33 -13.72 -1.91
C THR A 25 -1.28 -13.34 -0.90
N ILE A 26 -1.29 -14.04 0.15
CA ILE A 26 -0.05 -14.27 0.82
C ILE A 26 0.22 -13.24 1.91
N TYR A 27 -0.72 -12.35 2.12
CA TYR A 27 -0.47 -11.28 3.00
C TYR A 27 -1.15 -11.21 4.31
N PRO A 28 -1.87 -12.22 4.81
CA PRO A 28 -2.63 -12.02 6.02
C PRO A 28 -1.75 -11.80 7.25
N ARG A 29 -0.53 -12.28 7.23
CA ARG A 29 0.29 -12.23 8.44
C ARG A 29 1.18 -11.01 8.58
N SER A 30 1.72 -10.49 7.49
CA SER A 30 2.64 -9.37 7.56
C SER A 30 1.94 -8.03 7.80
N VAL A 31 0.69 -7.88 7.37
CA VAL A 31 -0.10 -6.66 7.60
C VAL A 31 -0.62 -6.60 9.04
N PHE A 32 -0.88 -7.75 9.68
CA PHE A 32 -1.36 -7.82 11.06
C PHE A 32 -0.26 -7.68 12.10
N TYR A 33 1.00 -7.90 11.75
CA TYR A 33 2.14 -7.75 12.64
C TYR A 33 2.84 -6.40 12.46
N ILE A 34 2.07 -5.33 12.57
CA ILE A 34 2.55 -3.95 12.43
C ILE A 34 3.52 -3.56 13.56
N GLY A 35 3.62 -4.37 14.60
CA GLY A 35 4.52 -4.10 15.72
C GLY A 35 6.00 -4.33 15.43
N GLY A 36 6.34 -5.05 14.37
CA GLY A 36 7.73 -5.32 14.02
C GLY A 36 8.03 -4.96 12.58
N SER A 37 8.78 -3.89 12.37
CA SER A 37 9.31 -3.54 11.05
C SER A 37 10.17 -4.66 10.46
N GLU A 38 10.61 -5.59 11.28
CA GLU A 38 11.40 -6.75 10.89
C GLU A 38 10.60 -7.81 10.14
N ALA A 39 9.26 -7.83 10.32
CA ALA A 39 8.39 -8.80 9.64
C ALA A 39 8.04 -8.41 8.20
N LEU A 40 8.33 -7.18 7.80
CA LEU A 40 8.05 -6.70 6.45
C LEU A 40 9.24 -6.96 5.52
N PRO A 41 8.98 -7.29 4.24
CA PRO A 41 10.05 -7.47 3.28
C PRO A 41 10.92 -6.22 3.17
N PRO A 42 12.23 -6.38 2.93
CA PRO A 42 13.11 -5.23 2.74
C PRO A 42 12.76 -4.46 1.46
N PRO A 43 13.14 -3.18 1.38
CA PRO A 43 12.99 -2.43 0.14
C PRO A 43 13.75 -3.10 -1.00
N LEU A 44 13.20 -2.99 -2.22
CA LEU A 44 13.88 -3.47 -3.41
C LEU A 44 15.09 -2.59 -3.73
N SER A 45 16.13 -3.21 -4.30
CA SER A 45 17.23 -2.46 -4.89
C SER A 45 16.74 -1.66 -6.09
N SER A 46 17.47 -0.63 -6.49
CA SER A 46 17.13 0.18 -7.66
C SER A 46 17.03 -0.66 -8.94
N GLU A 47 17.88 -1.65 -9.07
CA GLU A 47 17.90 -2.55 -10.23
C GLU A 47 16.71 -3.47 -10.25
N GLU A 48 16.38 -4.09 -9.12
CA GLU A 48 15.21 -4.95 -8.99
C GLU A 48 13.92 -4.18 -9.23
N GLU A 49 13.81 -2.99 -8.65
CA GLU A 49 12.66 -2.12 -8.85
C GLU A 49 12.48 -1.73 -10.31
N SER A 50 13.57 -1.33 -10.99
CA SER A 50 13.54 -0.99 -12.41
C SER A 50 13.08 -2.17 -13.26
N TYR A 51 13.58 -3.36 -12.97
CA TYR A 51 13.17 -4.58 -13.66
C TYR A 51 11.69 -4.86 -13.50
N LEU A 52 11.19 -4.74 -12.26
CA LEU A 52 9.77 -4.98 -11.98
C LEU A 52 8.88 -3.90 -12.60
N LEU A 53 9.32 -2.65 -12.62
CA LEU A 53 8.56 -1.56 -13.27
C LEU A 53 8.45 -1.77 -14.78
N GLU A 54 9.50 -2.26 -15.43
CA GLU A 54 9.42 -2.63 -16.84
C GLU A 54 8.41 -3.75 -17.07
N ARG A 55 8.39 -4.77 -16.21
CA ARG A 55 7.42 -5.85 -16.30
C ARG A 55 6.00 -5.41 -15.94
N LEU A 56 5.87 -4.38 -15.12
CA LEU A 56 4.56 -3.84 -14.76
C LEU A 56 3.80 -3.35 -16.01
N LYS A 57 4.51 -2.86 -17.02
CA LYS A 57 3.91 -2.42 -18.28
C LYS A 57 3.16 -3.53 -19.00
N THR A 58 3.50 -4.79 -18.74
CA THR A 58 2.85 -5.96 -19.34
C THR A 58 1.57 -6.38 -18.63
N GLY A 59 1.22 -5.72 -17.51
CA GLY A 59 0.03 -6.05 -16.73
C GLY A 59 0.15 -7.26 -15.83
N ASP A 60 1.37 -7.68 -15.51
CA ASP A 60 1.63 -8.84 -14.65
C ASP A 60 1.19 -8.57 -13.20
N ARG A 61 0.21 -9.32 -12.72
CA ARG A 61 -0.34 -9.19 -11.37
C ARG A 61 0.68 -9.57 -10.29
N ALA A 62 1.53 -10.55 -10.56
CA ALA A 62 2.55 -10.97 -9.60
C ALA A 62 3.56 -9.85 -9.35
N VAL A 63 3.91 -9.10 -10.38
CA VAL A 63 4.80 -7.94 -10.29
C VAL A 63 4.17 -6.84 -9.43
N ARG A 64 2.87 -6.58 -9.60
CA ARG A 64 2.15 -5.61 -8.77
C ARG A 64 2.21 -5.99 -7.29
N GLY A 65 1.95 -7.26 -7.00
CA GLY A 65 2.03 -7.77 -5.64
C GLY A 65 3.40 -7.57 -5.00
N LEU A 66 4.46 -7.87 -5.74
CA LEU A 66 5.83 -7.67 -5.27
C LEU A 66 6.15 -6.19 -5.00
N LEU A 67 5.75 -5.30 -5.90
CA LEU A 67 5.96 -3.87 -5.71
C LEU A 67 5.23 -3.33 -4.49
N ILE A 68 3.99 -3.75 -4.28
CA ILE A 68 3.20 -3.37 -3.11
C ILE A 68 3.87 -3.90 -1.84
N GLU A 69 4.21 -5.17 -1.82
CA GLU A 69 4.81 -5.84 -0.66
C GLU A 69 6.10 -5.18 -0.20
N HIS A 70 7.01 -4.93 -1.12
CA HIS A 70 8.30 -4.36 -0.82
C HIS A 70 8.26 -2.85 -0.54
N ASN A 71 7.09 -2.22 -0.65
CA ASN A 71 6.86 -0.82 -0.28
C ASN A 71 5.97 -0.65 0.95
N LEU A 72 5.57 -1.73 1.61
CA LEU A 72 4.76 -1.66 2.84
C LEU A 72 5.49 -0.94 3.98
N ARG A 73 6.81 -1.03 4.04
CA ARG A 73 7.60 -0.28 5.03
C ARG A 73 7.42 1.23 4.88
N LEU A 74 7.32 1.69 3.65
CA LEU A 74 7.05 3.11 3.37
C LEU A 74 5.69 3.52 3.93
N VAL A 75 4.67 2.68 3.78
CA VAL A 75 3.33 2.93 4.34
C VAL A 75 3.39 3.06 5.85
N VAL A 76 4.07 2.14 6.52
CA VAL A 76 4.21 2.16 7.98
C VAL A 76 4.98 3.41 8.43
N TYR A 77 6.04 3.76 7.73
CA TYR A 77 6.84 4.94 8.02
C TYR A 77 6.00 6.22 7.95
N ILE A 78 5.20 6.36 6.90
CA ILE A 78 4.32 7.52 6.73
C ILE A 78 3.18 7.51 7.76
N ALA A 79 2.58 6.34 8.00
CA ALA A 79 1.51 6.19 8.98
C ALA A 79 1.94 6.64 10.38
N ARG A 80 3.16 6.32 10.77
CA ARG A 80 3.71 6.74 12.08
C ARG A 80 3.82 8.25 12.22
N LYS A 81 4.02 8.97 11.14
CA LYS A 81 4.03 10.43 11.17
C LYS A 81 2.68 11.04 11.50
N PHE A 82 1.60 10.30 11.24
CA PHE A 82 0.23 10.76 11.48
C PHE A 82 -0.40 10.19 12.75
N GLU A 83 0.36 9.51 13.61
CA GLU A 83 -0.16 8.95 14.87
C GLU A 83 -0.76 10.03 15.78
N ASN A 84 -0.24 11.23 15.72
CA ASN A 84 -0.67 12.35 16.55
C ASN A 84 -2.05 12.91 16.18
N THR A 85 -2.65 12.42 15.11
CA THR A 85 -3.97 12.89 14.64
C THR A 85 -5.15 12.27 15.40
N GLY A 86 -4.88 11.33 16.31
CA GLY A 86 -5.92 10.60 17.04
C GLY A 86 -6.49 9.40 16.31
N VAL A 87 -6.02 9.13 15.09
CA VAL A 87 -6.40 7.93 14.32
C VAL A 87 -5.44 6.79 14.69
N GLY A 88 -5.98 5.59 14.94
CA GLY A 88 -5.17 4.42 15.26
C GLY A 88 -4.19 4.06 14.14
N ILE A 89 -3.02 3.55 14.51
CA ILE A 89 -1.97 3.18 13.56
C ILE A 89 -2.46 2.12 12.57
N GLU A 90 -3.30 1.19 13.00
CA GLU A 90 -3.85 0.15 12.12
C GLU A 90 -4.73 0.75 11.02
N ASP A 91 -5.55 1.73 11.36
CA ASP A 91 -6.38 2.44 10.39
C ASP A 91 -5.53 3.27 9.43
N LEU A 92 -4.50 3.93 9.95
CA LEU A 92 -3.57 4.71 9.13
C LEU A 92 -2.82 3.83 8.14
N VAL A 93 -2.37 2.67 8.56
CA VAL A 93 -1.69 1.71 7.68
C VAL A 93 -2.65 1.18 6.62
N SER A 94 -3.90 0.90 6.98
CA SER A 94 -4.91 0.45 6.03
C SER A 94 -5.19 1.51 4.96
N ILE A 95 -5.37 2.75 5.36
CA ILE A 95 -5.58 3.88 4.45
C ILE A 95 -4.36 4.08 3.56
N GLY A 96 -3.17 4.05 4.16
CA GLY A 96 -1.91 4.20 3.42
C GLY A 96 -1.68 3.09 2.41
N THR A 97 -2.06 1.87 2.74
CA THR A 97 -1.96 0.72 1.83
C THR A 97 -2.87 0.91 0.60
N ILE A 98 -4.06 1.47 0.80
CA ILE A 98 -4.95 1.83 -0.32
C ILE A 98 -4.25 2.81 -1.26
N GLY A 99 -3.63 3.84 -0.69
CA GLY A 99 -2.86 4.82 -1.46
C GLY A 99 -1.69 4.19 -2.22
N LEU A 100 -1.00 3.26 -1.60
CA LEU A 100 0.11 2.51 -2.24
C LEU A 100 -0.39 1.67 -3.42
N ILE A 101 -1.50 0.94 -3.24
CA ILE A 101 -2.09 0.14 -4.32
C ILE A 101 -2.46 1.03 -5.49
N LYS A 102 -3.10 2.15 -5.22
CA LYS A 102 -3.44 3.14 -6.23
C LYS A 102 -2.19 3.66 -6.95
N ALA A 103 -1.14 3.95 -6.19
CA ALA A 103 0.12 4.42 -6.75
C ALA A 103 0.72 3.41 -7.72
N VAL A 104 0.78 2.14 -7.34
CA VAL A 104 1.32 1.08 -8.21
C VAL A 104 0.48 0.91 -9.46
N ASN A 105 -0.84 1.02 -9.34
CA ASN A 105 -1.75 0.87 -10.47
C ASN A 105 -1.71 2.04 -11.46
N THR A 106 -1.33 3.22 -11.00
CA THR A 106 -1.34 4.44 -11.82
C THR A 106 0.04 4.99 -12.15
N PHE A 107 1.08 4.35 -11.62
CA PHE A 107 2.46 4.79 -11.85
C PHE A 107 2.89 4.60 -13.30
N ASP A 108 3.46 5.64 -13.87
CA ASP A 108 4.04 5.60 -15.21
C ASP A 108 5.57 5.56 -15.11
N PRO A 109 6.20 4.40 -15.42
CA PRO A 109 7.65 4.26 -15.32
C PRO A 109 8.45 5.17 -16.28
N ASP A 110 7.81 5.66 -17.33
CA ASP A 110 8.46 6.53 -18.31
C ASP A 110 8.60 7.97 -17.82
N LYS A 111 7.89 8.34 -16.76
CA LYS A 111 8.07 9.64 -16.13
C LYS A 111 9.29 9.63 -15.21
N LYS A 112 10.00 10.75 -15.17
CA LYS A 112 11.25 10.90 -14.39
C LYS A 112 10.99 11.07 -12.89
N ILE A 113 10.07 10.32 -12.32
CA ILE A 113 9.74 10.37 -10.89
C ILE A 113 9.94 8.96 -10.34
N LYS A 114 10.58 8.86 -9.18
CA LYS A 114 10.74 7.58 -8.49
C LYS A 114 9.41 7.09 -7.94
N LEU A 115 9.19 5.78 -7.96
CA LEU A 115 7.99 5.17 -7.41
C LEU A 115 7.75 5.58 -5.96
N ALA A 116 8.79 5.57 -5.12
CA ALA A 116 8.67 5.96 -3.71
C ALA A 116 8.14 7.39 -3.54
N THR A 117 8.57 8.32 -4.38
CA THR A 117 8.11 9.71 -4.34
C THR A 117 6.64 9.81 -4.71
N TYR A 118 6.24 9.13 -5.77
CA TYR A 118 4.85 9.10 -6.21
C TYR A 118 3.94 8.39 -5.21
N ALA A 119 4.39 7.24 -4.72
CA ALA A 119 3.66 6.47 -3.72
C ALA A 119 3.47 7.27 -2.43
N SER A 120 4.48 7.99 -1.97
CA SER A 120 4.39 8.83 -0.77
C SER A 120 3.25 9.85 -0.89
N ARG A 121 3.12 10.49 -2.03
CA ARG A 121 2.02 11.44 -2.27
C ARG A 121 0.65 10.76 -2.22
N CYS A 122 0.52 9.59 -2.82
CA CYS A 122 -0.73 8.84 -2.81
C CYS A 122 -1.09 8.33 -1.41
N ILE A 123 -0.10 7.95 -0.62
CA ILE A 123 -0.29 7.47 0.75
C ILE A 123 -0.70 8.62 1.67
N GLU A 124 -0.09 9.79 1.54
CA GLU A 124 -0.38 10.96 2.36
C GLU A 124 -1.76 11.57 2.08
N ASN A 125 -2.25 11.42 0.90
CA ASN A 125 -3.60 11.87 0.55
C ASN A 125 -4.67 10.90 1.03
#